data_9e129188680b517fa2f79bc6c611195f
#
_entry.id   9e129188680b517fa2f79bc6c611195f
#
_cell.length_a   1.000
_cell.length_b   1.000
_cell.length_c   1.000
_cell.angle_alpha   90.00
_cell.angle_beta   90.00
_cell.angle_gamma   90.00
#
_symmetry.space_group_name_H-M   'P 1'
#
loop_
_entity.id
_entity.type
_entity.pdbx_description
1 polymer ?
#
loop_
_entity_poly.entity_id
_entity_poly.type
_entity_poly.pdbx_seq_one_letter_code
_entity_poly.pdbx_strand_id
1 'polypeptide(L)'
;MPDLNKISVSVGQLVEFVYQKGNLAVSFQSYTRRMNGIIGHQIVQKSRDKNYQAEVTIKYQHIIPPLEIEINGRIDGILTEDDKITLEEIKTLSSITKNDPEFEIIFFQCLVEYQDALPLMEGKNPMHWAQALIYAYIWCKQNNLSHIHVQLTYYVNEKGKEYHFPADFSLVWLETFFLDTIDKWLSWALKISEWKTLRDFSLNSLNFPFEFRQEQRKMAVAVYKAIENKEILFARAPTGTGKTLASLFPAVKALAEKKLDKIFYLTAKTVGRTVALNSMRLLIKNGAKLKYLILTAKEKVCYQEFPLCEADYCIYAFEFYEKA
;
A
#
# COMPACT_ATOMS: atom_id res chain seq x y z
N MET A 1 24.91 -2.76 19.34
CA MET A 1 24.48 -3.27 18.04
C MET A 1 24.30 -2.06 17.16
N PRO A 2 24.68 -2.07 15.87
CA PRO A 2 24.40 -0.93 15.02
C PRO A 2 22.88 -0.67 14.99
N ASP A 3 22.50 0.60 15.04
CA ASP A 3 21.10 1.00 14.94
C ASP A 3 20.53 0.51 13.62
N LEU A 4 19.56 -0.41 13.67
CA LEU A 4 18.89 -0.93 12.49
C LEU A 4 17.90 0.12 11.96
N ASN A 5 17.92 0.33 10.66
CA ASN A 5 16.93 1.19 10.01
C ASN A 5 15.57 0.48 9.97
N LYS A 6 14.59 1.04 10.68
CA LYS A 6 13.23 0.48 10.72
C LYS A 6 12.42 0.88 9.50
N ILE A 7 11.83 -0.11 8.85
CA ILE A 7 10.89 0.07 7.75
C ILE A 7 9.60 -0.69 8.08
N SER A 8 8.45 -0.03 7.94
CA SER A 8 7.15 -0.69 8.04
C SER A 8 6.53 -0.84 6.65
N VAL A 9 5.99 -2.02 6.37
CA VAL A 9 5.28 -2.34 5.14
C VAL A 9 4.06 -3.21 5.46
N SER A 10 2.93 -2.93 4.80
CA SER A 10 1.78 -3.85 4.91
C SER A 10 1.95 -5.04 3.98
N VAL A 11 1.33 -6.18 4.32
CA VAL A 11 1.31 -7.37 3.45
C VAL A 11 0.77 -7.01 2.07
N GLY A 12 -0.31 -6.22 2.00
CA GLY A 12 -0.87 -5.76 0.72
C GLY A 12 0.15 -4.96 -0.12
N GLN A 13 0.88 -4.01 0.48
CA GLN A 13 1.91 -3.23 -0.24
C GLN A 13 3.09 -4.09 -0.72
N LEU A 14 3.51 -5.06 0.09
CA LEU A 14 4.58 -5.98 -0.27
C LEU A 14 4.18 -6.86 -1.45
N VAL A 15 2.96 -7.40 -1.41
CA VAL A 15 2.39 -8.25 -2.47
C VAL A 15 2.17 -7.44 -3.75
N GLU A 16 1.61 -6.25 -3.66
CA GLU A 16 1.41 -5.35 -4.79
C GLU A 16 2.76 -5.04 -5.47
N PHE A 17 3.79 -4.73 -4.70
CA PHE A 17 5.12 -4.44 -5.24
C PHE A 17 5.75 -5.62 -5.99
N VAL A 18 5.60 -6.84 -5.47
CA VAL A 18 6.32 -8.02 -6.00
C VAL A 18 5.52 -8.75 -7.08
N TYR A 19 4.19 -8.80 -6.95
CA TYR A 19 3.34 -9.68 -7.75
C TYR A 19 2.34 -8.94 -8.66
N GLN A 20 2.26 -7.62 -8.59
CA GLN A 20 1.41 -6.87 -9.50
C GLN A 20 1.97 -6.94 -10.92
N LYS A 21 1.16 -7.44 -11.85
CA LYS A 21 1.49 -7.65 -13.26
C LYS A 21 0.32 -7.25 -14.14
N GLY A 22 0.60 -7.13 -15.44
CA GLY A 22 -0.40 -6.94 -16.49
C GLY A 22 -0.67 -5.49 -16.84
N ASN A 23 -1.81 -5.28 -17.42
CA ASN A 23 -2.19 -4.01 -18.04
C ASN A 23 -2.65 -2.98 -17.01
N LEU A 24 -2.45 -1.69 -17.32
CA LEU A 24 -3.06 -0.62 -16.55
C LEU A 24 -4.59 -0.68 -16.71
N ALA A 25 -5.27 -1.22 -15.73
CA ALA A 25 -6.72 -1.17 -15.66
C ALA A 25 -7.16 0.11 -14.95
N VAL A 26 -7.74 1.06 -15.68
CA VAL A 26 -8.38 2.23 -15.09
C VAL A 26 -9.78 1.82 -14.63
N SER A 27 -9.87 1.05 -13.61
CA SER A 27 -11.12 0.95 -12.88
C SER A 27 -11.19 2.14 -11.91
N PHE A 28 -12.02 3.14 -12.22
CA PHE A 28 -12.53 4.00 -11.17
C PHE A 28 -13.23 3.09 -10.15
N GLN A 29 -12.55 2.78 -9.05
CA GLN A 29 -13.23 2.15 -7.93
C GLN A 29 -14.21 3.19 -7.38
N SER A 30 -15.45 3.16 -7.89
CA SER A 30 -16.52 3.98 -7.35
C SER A 30 -16.65 3.68 -5.86
N TYR A 31 -17.07 4.66 -5.08
CA TYR A 31 -17.40 4.47 -3.66
C TYR A 31 -18.29 3.23 -3.46
N THR A 32 -19.23 3.01 -4.37
CA THR A 32 -20.12 1.83 -4.41
C THR A 32 -19.33 0.52 -4.51
N ARG A 33 -18.30 0.43 -5.34
CA ARG A 33 -17.48 -0.78 -5.48
C ARG A 33 -16.70 -1.11 -4.20
N ARG A 34 -16.16 -0.09 -3.52
CA ARG A 34 -15.53 -0.26 -2.20
C ARG A 34 -16.50 -0.74 -1.14
N MET A 35 -17.68 -0.12 -1.09
CA MET A 35 -18.72 -0.53 -0.13
C MET A 35 -19.18 -1.95 -0.38
N ASN A 36 -19.39 -2.34 -1.64
CA ASN A 36 -19.74 -3.71 -2.01
C ASN A 36 -18.64 -4.71 -1.60
N GLY A 37 -17.36 -4.33 -1.70
CA GLY A 37 -16.24 -5.12 -1.18
C GLY A 37 -16.38 -5.38 0.32
N ILE A 38 -16.55 -4.33 1.11
CA ILE A 38 -16.70 -4.43 2.57
C ILE A 38 -17.94 -5.26 2.95
N ILE A 39 -19.07 -5.04 2.28
CA ILE A 39 -20.32 -5.77 2.54
C ILE A 39 -20.13 -7.25 2.22
N GLY A 40 -19.49 -7.59 1.09
CA GLY A 40 -19.22 -8.99 0.72
C GLY A 40 -18.37 -9.72 1.76
N HIS A 41 -17.27 -9.11 2.23
CA HIS A 41 -16.47 -9.67 3.33
C HIS A 41 -17.33 -9.92 4.59
N GLN A 42 -18.14 -8.94 5.00
CA GLN A 42 -19.01 -9.09 6.17
C GLN A 42 -20.06 -10.18 6.02
N ILE A 43 -20.60 -10.40 4.81
CA ILE A 43 -21.56 -11.47 4.55
C ILE A 43 -20.89 -12.82 4.74
N VAL A 44 -19.73 -13.03 4.13
CA VAL A 44 -18.94 -14.26 4.25
C VAL A 44 -18.57 -14.52 5.70
N GLN A 45 -17.97 -13.53 6.38
CA GLN A 45 -17.56 -13.68 7.78
C GLN A 45 -18.71 -14.01 8.73
N LYS A 46 -19.90 -13.41 8.51
CA LYS A 46 -21.10 -13.70 9.32
C LYS A 46 -21.72 -15.07 9.05
N SER A 47 -21.46 -15.68 7.91
CA SER A 47 -21.94 -17.03 7.58
C SER A 47 -21.08 -18.14 8.21
N ARG A 48 -19.92 -17.80 8.77
CA ARG A 48 -19.00 -18.75 9.41
C ARG A 48 -19.46 -19.13 10.82
N ASP A 49 -19.00 -20.29 11.27
CA ASP A 49 -19.32 -20.84 12.58
C ASP A 49 -18.67 -20.07 13.75
N LYS A 50 -19.04 -20.43 14.98
CA LYS A 50 -18.57 -19.77 16.21
C LYS A 50 -17.05 -19.83 16.42
N ASN A 51 -16.37 -20.77 15.81
CA ASN A 51 -14.92 -20.97 15.89
C ASN A 51 -14.13 -20.13 14.86
N TYR A 52 -14.82 -19.22 14.15
CA TYR A 52 -14.22 -18.31 13.18
C TYR A 52 -13.87 -16.97 13.83
N GLN A 53 -12.60 -16.58 13.73
CA GLN A 53 -12.10 -15.28 14.17
C GLN A 53 -11.93 -14.37 12.94
N ALA A 54 -12.80 -13.37 12.78
CA ALA A 54 -12.72 -12.40 11.69
C ALA A 54 -11.74 -11.27 12.01
N GLU A 55 -11.15 -10.69 10.96
CA GLU A 55 -10.36 -9.44 11.02
C GLU A 55 -9.16 -9.52 11.99
N VAL A 56 -8.38 -10.59 11.91
CA VAL A 56 -7.25 -10.85 12.82
C VAL A 56 -6.04 -10.01 12.44
N THR A 57 -5.68 -9.06 13.29
CA THR A 57 -4.50 -8.20 13.09
C THR A 57 -3.23 -8.96 13.36
N ILE A 58 -2.27 -8.86 12.45
CA ILE A 58 -0.92 -9.42 12.61
C ILE A 58 0.15 -8.35 12.54
N LYS A 59 1.26 -8.60 13.24
CA LYS A 59 2.47 -7.79 13.24
C LYS A 59 3.67 -8.72 13.34
N TYR A 60 4.57 -8.67 12.37
CA TYR A 60 5.74 -9.54 12.31
C TYR A 60 7.00 -8.72 12.08
N GLN A 61 8.06 -9.04 12.80
CA GLN A 61 9.36 -8.40 12.66
C GLN A 61 10.32 -9.36 11.97
N HIS A 62 10.92 -8.91 10.87
CA HIS A 62 11.93 -9.63 10.13
C HIS A 62 13.21 -8.80 10.07
N ILE A 63 14.33 -9.37 10.51
CA ILE A 63 15.60 -8.66 10.62
C ILE A 63 16.54 -9.13 9.53
N ILE A 64 16.89 -8.21 8.63
CA ILE A 64 17.94 -8.37 7.62
C ILE A 64 18.87 -7.15 7.71
N PRO A 65 19.99 -7.23 8.40
CA PRO A 65 20.85 -6.05 8.55
C PRO A 65 21.24 -5.42 7.20
N PRO A 66 21.17 -4.08 7.09
CA PRO A 66 20.97 -3.09 8.15
C PRO A 66 19.48 -2.75 8.45
N LEU A 67 18.52 -3.54 7.98
CA LEU A 67 17.08 -3.28 8.11
C LEU A 67 16.44 -4.12 9.23
N GLU A 68 15.51 -3.50 9.95
CA GLU A 68 14.44 -4.12 10.72
C GLU A 68 13.11 -3.86 10.02
N ILE A 69 12.51 -4.91 9.46
CA ILE A 69 11.30 -4.83 8.65
C ILE A 69 10.10 -5.20 9.51
N GLU A 70 9.22 -4.25 9.77
CA GLU A 70 7.93 -4.50 10.40
C GLU A 70 6.88 -4.76 9.33
N ILE A 71 6.37 -5.98 9.26
CA ILE A 71 5.31 -6.40 8.35
C ILE A 71 4.01 -6.44 9.12
N ASN A 72 3.01 -5.71 8.66
CA ASN A 72 1.71 -5.63 9.31
C ASN A 72 0.58 -5.93 8.34
N GLY A 73 -0.55 -6.40 8.88
CA GLY A 73 -1.72 -6.70 8.08
C GLY A 73 -2.88 -7.17 8.91
N ARG A 74 -3.93 -7.58 8.21
CA ARG A 74 -5.15 -8.07 8.81
C ARG A 74 -5.67 -9.23 7.96
N ILE A 75 -5.68 -10.40 8.56
CA ILE A 75 -6.22 -11.64 7.99
C ILE A 75 -7.74 -11.53 8.00
N ASP A 76 -8.41 -11.86 6.91
CA ASP A 76 -9.88 -11.80 6.83
C ASP A 76 -10.55 -12.76 7.80
N GLY A 77 -9.96 -13.95 7.98
CA GLY A 77 -10.45 -14.87 9.01
C GLY A 77 -9.56 -16.07 9.31
N ILE A 78 -9.70 -16.60 10.51
CA ILE A 78 -9.10 -17.85 10.98
C ILE A 78 -10.20 -18.74 11.53
N LEU A 79 -10.37 -19.92 10.96
CA LEU A 79 -11.26 -20.96 11.42
C LEU A 79 -10.44 -22.03 12.15
N THR A 80 -10.88 -22.40 13.35
CA THR A 80 -10.25 -23.46 14.15
C THR A 80 -11.26 -24.57 14.37
N GLU A 81 -11.01 -25.74 13.78
CA GLU A 81 -11.84 -26.93 13.91
C GLU A 81 -10.96 -28.10 14.39
N ASP A 82 -11.22 -28.59 15.60
CA ASP A 82 -10.43 -29.63 16.25
C ASP A 82 -8.93 -29.36 16.16
N ASP A 83 -8.18 -30.16 15.39
CA ASP A 83 -6.74 -30.00 15.16
C ASP A 83 -6.41 -29.24 13.85
N LYS A 84 -7.42 -28.77 13.11
CA LYS A 84 -7.24 -28.10 11.82
C LYS A 84 -7.43 -26.58 11.95
N ILE A 85 -6.41 -25.83 11.50
CA ILE A 85 -6.49 -24.38 11.41
C ILE A 85 -6.55 -23.99 9.94
N THR A 86 -7.58 -23.25 9.57
CA THR A 86 -7.78 -22.71 8.22
C THR A 86 -7.65 -21.19 8.25
N LEU A 87 -6.72 -20.66 7.48
CA LEU A 87 -6.61 -19.23 7.20
C LEU A 87 -7.45 -18.92 5.96
N GLU A 88 -8.41 -18.02 6.08
CA GLU A 88 -9.25 -17.58 4.98
C GLU A 88 -8.90 -16.17 4.52
N GLU A 89 -8.68 -16.02 3.21
CA GLU A 89 -8.58 -14.74 2.51
C GLU A 89 -9.81 -14.56 1.61
N ILE A 90 -10.52 -13.46 1.76
CA ILE A 90 -11.80 -13.22 1.08
C ILE A 90 -11.60 -12.16 -0.01
N LYS A 91 -12.12 -12.41 -1.19
CA LYS A 91 -12.18 -11.47 -2.30
C LYS A 91 -13.61 -11.31 -2.80
N THR A 92 -14.06 -10.07 -2.95
CA THR A 92 -15.41 -9.78 -3.43
C THR A 92 -15.37 -9.37 -4.88
N LEU A 93 -16.16 -10.05 -5.71
CA LEU A 93 -16.35 -9.78 -7.13
C LEU A 93 -17.74 -9.18 -7.36
N SER A 94 -17.87 -8.20 -8.27
CA SER A 94 -19.17 -7.60 -8.61
C SER A 94 -20.05 -8.59 -9.37
N SER A 95 -19.48 -9.20 -10.43
CA SER A 95 -20.12 -10.22 -11.29
C SER A 95 -19.04 -11.12 -11.87
N ILE A 96 -19.45 -12.25 -12.43
CA ILE A 96 -18.60 -13.15 -13.23
C ILE A 96 -19.25 -13.31 -14.58
N THR A 97 -18.60 -12.87 -15.64
CA THR A 97 -19.00 -13.12 -17.04
C THR A 97 -18.00 -14.07 -17.69
N LYS A 98 -18.44 -14.82 -18.73
CA LYS A 98 -17.54 -15.75 -19.46
C LYS A 98 -16.31 -15.06 -20.08
N ASN A 99 -16.41 -13.76 -20.33
CA ASN A 99 -15.32 -12.93 -20.90
C ASN A 99 -14.53 -12.19 -19.81
N ASP A 100 -14.86 -12.39 -18.53
CA ASP A 100 -14.17 -11.74 -17.43
C ASP A 100 -12.88 -12.50 -17.14
N PRO A 101 -11.70 -11.85 -17.11
CA PRO A 101 -10.47 -12.48 -16.69
C PRO A 101 -10.57 -13.19 -15.33
N GLU A 102 -11.40 -12.67 -14.45
CA GLU A 102 -11.67 -13.27 -13.14
C GLU A 102 -12.46 -14.59 -13.26
N PHE A 103 -13.28 -14.79 -14.30
CA PHE A 103 -13.99 -16.05 -14.56
C PHE A 103 -13.04 -17.17 -14.94
N GLU A 104 -12.05 -16.90 -15.80
CA GLU A 104 -11.03 -17.89 -16.18
C GLU A 104 -10.21 -18.33 -14.96
N ILE A 105 -9.89 -17.40 -14.04
CA ILE A 105 -9.17 -17.71 -12.80
C ILE A 105 -9.98 -18.68 -11.94
N ILE A 106 -11.26 -18.41 -11.72
CA ILE A 106 -12.14 -19.26 -10.93
C ILE A 106 -12.33 -20.61 -11.61
N PHE A 107 -12.48 -20.65 -12.94
CA PHE A 107 -12.71 -21.87 -13.70
C PHE A 107 -11.46 -22.76 -13.78
N PHE A 108 -10.27 -22.17 -14.04
CA PHE A 108 -9.02 -22.93 -14.11
C PHE A 108 -8.59 -23.49 -12.75
N GLN A 109 -8.81 -22.76 -11.67
CA GLN A 109 -8.50 -23.23 -10.32
C GLN A 109 -9.37 -24.39 -9.86
N CYS A 110 -10.61 -24.51 -10.37
CA CYS A 110 -11.49 -25.65 -10.11
C CYS A 110 -11.02 -26.95 -10.82
N LEU A 111 -10.15 -26.86 -11.82
CA LEU A 111 -9.75 -28.00 -12.65
C LEU A 111 -8.37 -28.57 -12.29
N VAL A 112 -7.58 -27.89 -11.46
CA VAL A 112 -6.22 -28.31 -11.11
C VAL A 112 -6.23 -29.05 -9.78
N GLU A 113 -5.91 -30.35 -9.81
CA GLU A 113 -5.57 -31.11 -8.61
C GLU A 113 -4.25 -30.58 -8.03
N TYR A 114 -4.34 -30.13 -6.78
CA TYR A 114 -3.29 -29.39 -6.09
C TYR A 114 -2.11 -30.27 -5.69
N GLN A 115 -1.06 -30.31 -6.45
CA GLN A 115 0.23 -30.88 -5.98
C GLN A 115 1.38 -29.86 -5.90
N ASP A 116 1.27 -28.70 -6.58
CA ASP A 116 2.28 -27.64 -6.51
C ASP A 116 1.64 -26.25 -6.51
N ALA A 117 1.89 -25.45 -5.49
CA ALA A 117 1.33 -24.10 -5.36
C ALA A 117 1.91 -23.08 -6.37
N LEU A 118 3.02 -23.38 -7.04
CA LEU A 118 3.60 -22.53 -8.09
C LEU A 118 2.64 -22.27 -9.26
N PRO A 119 1.90 -23.24 -9.79
CA PRO A 119 0.90 -23.00 -10.85
C PRO A 119 -0.23 -22.04 -10.43
N LEU A 120 -0.57 -21.99 -9.13
CA LEU A 120 -1.54 -21.06 -8.61
C LEU A 120 -1.08 -19.58 -8.68
N MET A 121 0.26 -19.37 -8.65
CA MET A 121 0.87 -18.05 -8.73
C MET A 121 1.06 -17.58 -10.18
N GLU A 122 1.05 -18.48 -11.15
CA GLU A 122 1.15 -18.15 -12.59
C GLU A 122 -0.19 -17.70 -13.19
N GLY A 123 -1.29 -17.87 -12.46
CA GLY A 123 -2.62 -17.38 -12.85
C GLY A 123 -2.74 -15.85 -12.90
N LYS A 124 -3.82 -15.37 -13.51
CA LYS A 124 -4.07 -13.92 -13.73
C LYS A 124 -4.17 -13.05 -12.47
N ASN A 125 -4.17 -13.65 -11.26
CA ASN A 125 -4.22 -12.91 -9.99
C ASN A 125 -3.30 -13.50 -8.90
N PRO A 126 -1.98 -13.49 -9.14
CA PRO A 126 -1.01 -14.04 -8.18
C PRO A 126 -1.02 -13.31 -6.83
N MET A 127 -1.50 -12.05 -6.80
CA MET A 127 -1.53 -11.23 -5.58
C MET A 127 -2.47 -11.78 -4.49
N HIS A 128 -3.60 -12.38 -4.85
CA HIS A 128 -4.55 -12.89 -3.86
C HIS A 128 -3.97 -14.07 -3.07
N TRP A 129 -3.35 -15.03 -3.78
CA TRP A 129 -2.64 -16.12 -3.15
C TRP A 129 -1.41 -15.65 -2.39
N ALA A 130 -0.61 -14.73 -2.97
CA ALA A 130 0.57 -14.19 -2.30
C ALA A 130 0.21 -13.53 -0.96
N GLN A 131 -0.90 -12.82 -0.90
CA GLN A 131 -1.40 -12.22 0.33
C GLN A 131 -1.74 -13.28 1.38
N ALA A 132 -2.51 -14.30 1.01
CA ALA A 132 -2.89 -15.40 1.90
C ALA A 132 -1.67 -16.19 2.40
N LEU A 133 -0.69 -16.46 1.52
CA LEU A 133 0.52 -17.22 1.84
C LEU A 133 1.47 -16.47 2.80
N ILE A 134 1.61 -15.14 2.64
CA ILE A 134 2.38 -14.33 3.59
C ILE A 134 1.70 -14.30 4.96
N TYR A 135 0.37 -14.16 4.99
CA TYR A 135 -0.38 -14.26 6.23
C TYR A 135 -0.22 -15.64 6.88
N ALA A 136 -0.30 -16.72 6.08
CA ALA A 136 -0.13 -18.09 6.55
C ALA A 136 1.26 -18.33 7.16
N TYR A 137 2.32 -17.84 6.50
CA TYR A 137 3.67 -17.90 7.03
C TYR A 137 3.76 -17.22 8.41
N ILE A 138 3.31 -15.97 8.50
CA ILE A 138 3.38 -15.19 9.74
C ILE A 138 2.57 -15.87 10.85
N TRP A 139 1.38 -16.36 10.53
CA TRP A 139 0.52 -17.07 11.48
C TRP A 139 1.16 -18.35 12.01
N CYS A 140 1.74 -19.17 11.12
CA CYS A 140 2.46 -20.38 11.50
C CYS A 140 3.65 -20.06 12.43
N LYS A 141 4.44 -19.04 12.12
CA LYS A 141 5.59 -18.63 12.95
C LYS A 141 5.16 -18.16 14.34
N GLN A 142 4.05 -17.42 14.44
CA GLN A 142 3.56 -16.89 15.71
C GLN A 142 2.88 -17.93 16.59
N ASN A 143 2.29 -18.97 15.97
CA ASN A 143 1.55 -20.03 16.69
C ASN A 143 2.27 -21.38 16.72
N ASN A 144 3.56 -21.43 16.28
CA ASN A 144 4.38 -22.65 16.25
C ASN A 144 3.74 -23.80 15.47
N LEU A 145 3.10 -23.50 14.33
CA LEU A 145 2.48 -24.50 13.46
C LEU A 145 3.48 -24.98 12.41
N SER A 146 3.51 -26.29 12.13
CA SER A 146 4.35 -26.87 11.09
C SER A 146 3.65 -26.88 9.72
N HIS A 147 2.33 -26.74 9.69
CA HIS A 147 1.48 -26.70 8.49
C HIS A 147 0.21 -25.91 8.76
N ILE A 148 -0.45 -25.47 7.71
CA ILE A 148 -1.71 -24.72 7.78
C ILE A 148 -2.53 -24.97 6.52
N HIS A 149 -3.84 -25.02 6.69
CA HIS A 149 -4.79 -24.99 5.58
C HIS A 149 -5.08 -23.53 5.22
N VAL A 150 -5.00 -23.20 3.91
CA VAL A 150 -5.28 -21.85 3.38
C VAL A 150 -6.48 -21.96 2.45
N GLN A 151 -7.48 -21.11 2.64
CA GLN A 151 -8.64 -21.02 1.79
C GLN A 151 -8.74 -19.61 1.17
N LEU A 152 -8.71 -19.54 -0.16
CA LEU A 152 -9.07 -18.33 -0.88
C LEU A 152 -10.55 -18.40 -1.24
N THR A 153 -11.35 -17.44 -0.74
CA THR A 153 -12.80 -17.40 -0.95
C THR A 153 -13.16 -16.22 -1.84
N TYR A 154 -13.80 -16.47 -2.98
CA TYR A 154 -14.41 -15.45 -3.82
C TYR A 154 -15.91 -15.37 -3.57
N TYR A 155 -16.37 -14.20 -3.12
CA TYR A 155 -17.79 -13.90 -2.99
C TYR A 155 -18.28 -13.06 -4.16
N VAL A 156 -19.26 -13.56 -4.91
CA VAL A 156 -19.84 -12.90 -6.09
C VAL A 156 -21.12 -12.21 -5.70
N ASN A 157 -21.09 -10.87 -5.61
CA ASN A 157 -22.22 -10.06 -5.15
C ASN A 157 -23.51 -10.28 -5.95
N GLU A 158 -23.41 -10.30 -7.29
CA GLU A 158 -24.58 -10.46 -8.17
C GLU A 158 -25.31 -11.79 -7.94
N LYS A 159 -24.56 -12.85 -7.61
CA LYS A 159 -25.09 -14.21 -7.42
C LYS A 159 -25.33 -14.55 -5.95
N GLY A 160 -24.79 -13.77 -5.01
CA GLY A 160 -24.79 -14.11 -3.59
C GLY A 160 -24.12 -15.45 -3.29
N LYS A 161 -23.10 -15.84 -4.07
CA LYS A 161 -22.48 -17.16 -4.03
C LYS A 161 -21.00 -17.09 -3.72
N GLU A 162 -20.53 -18.05 -2.92
CA GLU A 162 -19.12 -18.26 -2.59
C GLU A 162 -18.49 -19.34 -3.47
N TYR A 163 -17.21 -19.15 -3.78
CA TYR A 163 -16.35 -20.12 -4.45
C TYR A 163 -15.08 -20.27 -3.62
N HIS A 164 -14.76 -21.51 -3.22
CA HIS A 164 -13.68 -21.80 -2.30
C HIS A 164 -12.53 -22.52 -3.01
N PHE A 165 -11.31 -22.06 -2.73
CA PHE A 165 -10.07 -22.63 -3.25
C PHE A 165 -9.16 -22.98 -2.08
N PRO A 166 -9.27 -24.19 -1.52
CA PRO A 166 -8.46 -24.64 -0.40
C PRO A 166 -7.13 -25.24 -0.87
N ALA A 167 -6.08 -25.06 -0.07
CA ALA A 167 -4.80 -25.71 -0.25
C ALA A 167 -4.06 -25.86 1.09
N ASP A 168 -3.22 -26.91 1.21
CA ASP A 168 -2.41 -27.15 2.41
C ASP A 168 -0.96 -26.78 2.17
N PHE A 169 -0.35 -26.10 3.15
CA PHE A 169 1.04 -25.65 3.05
C PHE A 169 1.84 -26.02 4.28
N SER A 170 3.06 -26.51 4.09
CA SER A 170 4.03 -26.66 5.17
C SER A 170 4.70 -25.33 5.50
N LEU A 171 5.10 -25.14 6.76
CA LEU A 171 5.87 -23.97 7.19
C LEU A 171 7.17 -23.81 6.38
N VAL A 172 7.84 -24.89 6.04
CA VAL A 172 9.10 -24.87 5.27
C VAL A 172 8.86 -24.26 3.89
N TRP A 173 7.79 -24.66 3.21
CA TRP A 173 7.43 -24.11 1.91
C TRP A 173 7.03 -22.62 2.03
N LEU A 174 6.21 -22.28 3.01
CA LEU A 174 5.81 -20.89 3.28
C LEU A 174 7.00 -19.98 3.62
N GLU A 175 7.99 -20.49 4.34
CA GLU A 175 9.22 -19.76 4.65
C GLU A 175 10.02 -19.46 3.40
N THR A 176 10.17 -20.44 2.52
CA THR A 176 10.86 -20.27 1.21
C THR A 176 10.15 -19.20 0.37
N PHE A 177 8.83 -19.27 0.28
CA PHE A 177 8.01 -18.30 -0.44
C PHE A 177 8.14 -16.89 0.15
N PHE A 178 8.08 -16.78 1.48
CA PHE A 178 8.22 -15.50 2.18
C PHE A 178 9.59 -14.87 1.94
N LEU A 179 10.66 -15.65 2.09
CA LEU A 179 12.03 -15.17 1.89
C LEU A 179 12.29 -14.72 0.45
N ASP A 180 11.80 -15.45 -0.56
CA ASP A 180 11.87 -15.05 -1.96
C ASP A 180 11.11 -13.74 -2.22
N THR A 181 9.94 -13.57 -1.59
CA THR A 181 9.16 -12.34 -1.68
C THR A 181 9.91 -11.15 -1.07
N ILE A 182 10.49 -11.33 0.11
CA ILE A 182 11.29 -10.29 0.77
C ILE A 182 12.52 -9.94 -0.07
N ASP A 183 13.23 -10.92 -0.63
CA ASP A 183 14.44 -10.69 -1.43
C ASP A 183 14.14 -9.83 -2.67
N LYS A 184 13.05 -10.11 -3.38
CA LYS A 184 12.59 -9.29 -4.51
C LYS A 184 12.28 -7.84 -4.15
N TRP A 185 11.80 -7.59 -2.94
CA TRP A 185 11.49 -6.24 -2.44
C TRP A 185 12.69 -5.53 -1.82
N LEU A 186 13.68 -6.28 -1.30
CA LEU A 186 14.77 -5.80 -0.45
C LEU A 186 15.63 -4.73 -1.13
N SER A 187 15.96 -4.89 -2.41
CA SER A 187 16.80 -3.93 -3.14
C SER A 187 16.17 -2.53 -3.19
N TRP A 188 14.86 -2.45 -3.36
CA TRP A 188 14.10 -1.21 -3.31
C TRP A 188 14.02 -0.64 -1.89
N ALA A 189 13.77 -1.49 -0.90
CA ALA A 189 13.70 -1.11 0.51
C ALA A 189 14.99 -0.48 0.99
N LEU A 190 16.15 -1.04 0.63
CA LEU A 190 17.48 -0.51 0.94
C LEU A 190 17.66 0.89 0.32
N LYS A 191 17.39 1.05 -0.97
CA LYS A 191 17.47 2.35 -1.67
C LYS A 191 16.58 3.41 -1.01
N ILE A 192 15.37 3.05 -0.60
CA ILE A 192 14.45 3.97 0.09
C ILE A 192 14.97 4.32 1.49
N SER A 193 15.53 3.36 2.23
CA SER A 193 16.13 3.58 3.54
C SER A 193 17.31 4.56 3.46
N GLU A 194 18.24 4.32 2.56
CA GLU A 194 19.39 5.19 2.32
C GLU A 194 18.94 6.61 1.95
N TRP A 195 17.98 6.70 1.00
CA TRP A 195 17.46 7.99 0.61
C TRP A 195 16.75 8.72 1.76
N LYS A 196 15.97 8.04 2.59
CA LYS A 196 15.34 8.65 3.78
C LYS A 196 16.39 9.18 4.75
N THR A 197 17.48 8.45 4.97
CA THR A 197 18.60 8.90 5.82
C THR A 197 19.23 10.18 5.28
N LEU A 198 19.55 10.23 3.98
CA LEU A 198 20.09 11.43 3.33
C LEU A 198 19.11 12.61 3.38
N ARG A 199 17.81 12.34 3.17
CA ARG A 199 16.76 13.34 3.31
C ARG A 199 16.74 13.93 4.71
N ASP A 200 16.59 13.08 5.72
CA ASP A 200 16.41 13.50 7.10
C ASP A 200 17.63 14.30 7.58
N PHE A 201 18.84 13.87 7.25
CA PHE A 201 20.06 14.62 7.51
C PHE A 201 20.04 16.03 6.88
N SER A 202 19.67 16.13 5.61
CA SER A 202 19.60 17.41 4.90
C SER A 202 18.54 18.36 5.46
N LEU A 203 17.40 17.80 5.90
CA LEU A 203 16.29 18.56 6.44
C LEU A 203 16.53 19.02 7.89
N ASN A 204 17.25 18.23 8.68
CA ASN A 204 17.62 18.61 10.05
C ASN A 204 18.54 19.84 10.06
N SER A 205 19.44 19.95 9.12
CA SER A 205 20.35 21.11 8.97
C SER A 205 19.72 22.30 8.21
N LEU A 206 18.51 22.12 7.62
CA LEU A 206 17.86 23.14 6.82
C LEU A 206 17.41 24.35 7.65
N ASN A 207 17.84 25.55 7.25
CA ASN A 207 17.38 26.80 7.82
C ASN A 207 16.26 27.43 6.99
N PHE A 208 15.48 28.28 7.61
CA PHE A 208 14.48 29.07 6.89
C PHE A 208 15.21 30.02 5.91
N PRO A 209 14.79 30.09 4.63
CA PRO A 209 15.58 30.77 3.58
C PRO A 209 15.73 32.29 3.71
N PHE A 210 14.96 32.90 4.62
CA PHE A 210 14.90 34.35 4.83
C PHE A 210 14.88 34.68 6.31
N GLU A 211 15.01 35.94 6.65
CA GLU A 211 14.62 36.41 7.98
C GLU A 211 13.10 36.27 8.16
N PHE A 212 12.70 35.68 9.28
CA PHE A 212 11.29 35.55 9.59
C PHE A 212 10.63 36.91 9.86
N ARG A 213 9.57 37.21 9.14
CA ARG A 213 8.62 38.24 9.58
C ARG A 213 7.85 37.70 10.80
N GLN A 214 7.47 38.60 11.72
CA GLN A 214 6.82 38.18 12.99
C GLN A 214 5.60 37.27 12.78
N GLU A 215 4.69 37.64 11.88
CA GLU A 215 3.47 36.85 11.61
C GLU A 215 3.79 35.53 10.89
N GLN A 216 4.82 35.52 10.06
CA GLN A 216 5.30 34.31 9.38
C GLN A 216 5.87 33.31 10.37
N ARG A 217 6.63 33.78 11.36
CA ARG A 217 7.18 32.95 12.43
C ARG A 217 6.07 32.36 13.31
N LYS A 218 5.07 33.18 13.70
CA LYS A 218 3.92 32.71 14.46
C LYS A 218 3.18 31.58 13.74
N MET A 219 2.95 31.74 12.43
CA MET A 219 2.29 30.72 11.61
C MET A 219 3.14 29.44 11.53
N ALA A 220 4.45 29.56 11.30
CA ALA A 220 5.32 28.40 11.21
C ALA A 220 5.35 27.58 12.52
N VAL A 221 5.39 28.26 13.67
CA VAL A 221 5.32 27.63 14.98
C VAL A 221 3.97 26.95 15.20
N ALA A 222 2.86 27.60 14.82
CA ALA A 222 1.52 27.03 14.96
C ALA A 222 1.36 25.76 14.10
N VAL A 223 1.83 25.77 12.84
CA VAL A 223 1.83 24.59 11.96
C VAL A 223 2.65 23.43 12.54
N TYR A 224 3.86 23.73 13.03
CA TYR A 224 4.70 22.70 13.63
C TYR A 224 4.05 22.06 14.86
N LYS A 225 3.49 22.87 15.79
CA LYS A 225 2.79 22.37 16.97
C LYS A 225 1.56 21.55 16.61
N ALA A 226 0.78 21.99 15.63
CA ALA A 226 -0.39 21.23 15.17
C ALA A 226 0.00 19.84 14.62
N ILE A 227 1.12 19.74 13.88
CA ILE A 227 1.67 18.47 13.43
C ILE A 227 2.11 17.62 14.62
N GLU A 228 2.85 18.19 15.57
CA GLU A 228 3.38 17.50 16.74
C GLU A 228 2.26 16.93 17.62
N ASN A 229 1.19 17.73 17.84
CA ASN A 229 0.04 17.35 18.64
C ASN A 229 -1.01 16.53 17.87
N LYS A 230 -0.85 16.35 16.56
CA LYS A 230 -1.85 15.70 15.65
C LYS A 230 -3.19 16.44 15.65
N GLU A 231 -3.16 17.77 15.66
CA GLU A 231 -4.31 18.66 15.71
C GLU A 231 -4.67 19.24 14.36
N ILE A 232 -5.90 19.71 14.21
CA ILE A 232 -6.38 20.47 13.05
C ILE A 232 -6.13 21.95 13.30
N LEU A 233 -5.42 22.62 12.39
CA LEU A 233 -5.15 24.05 12.47
C LEU A 233 -5.92 24.83 11.40
N PHE A 234 -6.73 25.78 11.81
CA PHE A 234 -7.31 26.80 10.93
C PHE A 234 -6.52 28.11 11.06
N ALA A 235 -5.81 28.50 10.01
CA ALA A 235 -4.97 29.69 10.01
C ALA A 235 -5.48 30.72 8.98
N ARG A 236 -5.79 31.94 9.44
CA ARG A 236 -6.13 33.07 8.58
C ARG A 236 -4.97 34.08 8.58
N ALA A 237 -4.46 34.40 7.41
CA ALA A 237 -3.41 35.39 7.26
C ALA A 237 -3.63 36.20 5.96
N PRO A 238 -3.27 37.51 5.93
CA PRO A 238 -3.38 38.34 4.73
C PRO A 238 -2.59 37.80 3.53
N THR A 239 -2.91 38.27 2.34
CA THR A 239 -2.14 37.96 1.13
C THR A 239 -0.73 38.56 1.23
N GLY A 240 0.28 37.92 0.61
CA GLY A 240 1.66 38.43 0.60
C GLY A 240 2.49 38.17 1.86
N THR A 241 1.92 37.54 2.91
CA THR A 241 2.64 37.24 4.18
C THR A 241 3.57 36.04 4.09
N GLY A 242 3.67 35.37 2.93
CA GLY A 242 4.52 34.19 2.78
C GLY A 242 3.95 32.91 3.40
N LYS A 243 2.63 32.78 3.48
CA LYS A 243 1.90 31.63 4.08
C LYS A 243 2.39 30.27 3.60
N THR A 244 2.64 30.14 2.30
CA THR A 244 3.05 28.86 1.68
C THR A 244 4.36 28.36 2.26
N LEU A 245 5.38 29.21 2.34
CA LEU A 245 6.66 28.81 2.90
C LEU A 245 6.58 28.64 4.42
N ALA A 246 5.77 29.47 5.11
CA ALA A 246 5.53 29.37 6.55
C ALA A 246 4.76 28.11 6.97
N SER A 247 4.06 27.46 6.03
CA SER A 247 3.42 26.16 6.26
C SER A 247 4.29 24.97 5.80
N LEU A 248 4.94 25.09 4.64
CA LEU A 248 5.76 24.01 4.08
C LEU A 248 7.05 23.77 4.88
N PHE A 249 7.74 24.82 5.31
CA PHE A 249 9.01 24.68 6.02
C PHE A 249 8.87 23.88 7.33
N PRO A 250 7.96 24.21 8.25
CA PRO A 250 7.77 23.41 9.48
C PRO A 250 7.29 21.98 9.19
N ALA A 251 6.47 21.77 8.16
CA ALA A 251 6.06 20.44 7.75
C ALA A 251 7.26 19.61 7.25
N VAL A 252 8.15 20.21 6.48
CA VAL A 252 9.40 19.57 6.01
C VAL A 252 10.34 19.26 7.19
N LYS A 253 10.45 20.13 8.19
CA LYS A 253 11.20 19.84 9.43
C LYS A 253 10.59 18.66 10.19
N ALA A 254 9.28 18.64 10.36
CA ALA A 254 8.55 17.55 11.02
C ALA A 254 8.70 16.20 10.28
N LEU A 255 8.86 16.23 8.95
CA LEU A 255 9.17 15.04 8.14
C LEU A 255 10.53 14.43 8.51
N ALA A 256 11.56 15.27 8.71
CA ALA A 256 12.89 14.83 9.14
C ALA A 256 12.88 14.22 10.54
N GLU A 257 12.03 14.70 11.41
CA GLU A 257 11.87 14.20 12.77
C GLU A 257 10.95 12.97 12.87
N LYS A 258 10.56 12.40 11.72
CA LYS A 258 9.67 11.21 11.63
C LYS A 258 8.29 11.41 12.29
N LYS A 259 7.84 12.66 12.43
CA LYS A 259 6.49 13.00 12.94
C LYS A 259 5.40 12.79 11.90
N LEU A 260 5.79 12.71 10.62
CA LEU A 260 4.94 12.42 9.47
C LEU A 260 5.74 11.76 8.35
N ASP A 261 5.07 11.01 7.48
CA ASP A 261 5.69 10.29 6.35
C ASP A 261 5.55 11.04 5.03
N LYS A 262 4.47 11.78 4.84
CA LYS A 262 4.12 12.46 3.59
C LYS A 262 3.46 13.81 3.87
N ILE A 263 3.63 14.74 2.94
CA ILE A 263 2.97 16.04 2.95
C ILE A 263 2.12 16.16 1.69
N PHE A 264 0.80 16.37 1.85
CA PHE A 264 -0.12 16.68 0.77
C PHE A 264 -0.43 18.18 0.80
N TYR A 265 -0.01 18.90 -0.23
CA TYR A 265 -0.30 20.32 -0.38
C TYR A 265 -1.43 20.51 -1.41
N LEU A 266 -2.63 20.76 -0.92
CA LEU A 266 -3.83 20.91 -1.74
C LEU A 266 -4.11 22.38 -2.01
N THR A 267 -4.45 22.71 -3.26
CA THR A 267 -4.79 24.09 -3.67
C THR A 267 -6.06 24.11 -4.51
N ALA A 268 -6.91 25.10 -4.28
CA ALA A 268 -8.13 25.27 -5.07
C ALA A 268 -7.86 25.82 -6.50
N LYS A 269 -6.72 26.45 -6.72
CA LYS A 269 -6.37 27.13 -7.99
C LYS A 269 -4.96 26.75 -8.45
N THR A 270 -4.76 26.72 -9.76
CA THR A 270 -3.46 26.42 -10.40
C THR A 270 -2.35 27.36 -9.95
N VAL A 271 -2.65 28.64 -9.72
CA VAL A 271 -1.68 29.65 -9.20
C VAL A 271 -1.12 29.23 -7.84
N GLY A 272 -1.98 28.69 -6.94
CA GLY A 272 -1.54 28.18 -5.63
C GLY A 272 -0.49 27.05 -5.77
N ARG A 273 -0.67 26.17 -6.75
CA ARG A 273 0.30 25.12 -7.08
C ARG A 273 1.67 25.69 -7.45
N THR A 274 1.72 26.72 -8.31
CA THR A 274 2.99 27.36 -8.72
C THR A 274 3.73 27.97 -7.54
N VAL A 275 3.01 28.60 -6.61
CA VAL A 275 3.61 29.17 -5.39
C VAL A 275 4.20 28.09 -4.49
N ALA A 276 3.49 26.97 -4.33
CA ALA A 276 3.99 25.82 -3.57
C ALA A 276 5.25 25.23 -4.20
N LEU A 277 5.26 25.05 -5.54
CA LEU A 277 6.42 24.56 -6.28
C LEU A 277 7.64 25.47 -6.14
N ASN A 278 7.45 26.78 -6.25
CA ASN A 278 8.53 27.72 -6.08
C ASN A 278 9.09 27.69 -4.65
N SER A 279 8.23 27.51 -3.65
CA SER A 279 8.67 27.32 -2.26
C SER A 279 9.47 26.03 -2.09
N MET A 280 9.04 24.92 -2.69
CA MET A 280 9.79 23.65 -2.67
C MET A 280 11.15 23.76 -3.37
N ARG A 281 11.19 24.40 -4.57
CA ARG A 281 12.43 24.64 -5.30
C ARG A 281 13.42 25.51 -4.49
N LEU A 282 12.90 26.50 -3.78
CA LEU A 282 13.69 27.33 -2.89
C LEU A 282 14.32 26.51 -1.75
N LEU A 283 13.54 25.65 -1.08
CA LEU A 283 14.05 24.77 -0.03
C LEU A 283 15.13 23.82 -0.58
N ILE A 284 14.93 23.24 -1.78
CA ILE A 284 15.89 22.37 -2.44
C ILE A 284 17.17 23.14 -2.78
N LYS A 285 17.06 24.37 -3.30
CA LYS A 285 18.22 25.25 -3.57
C LYS A 285 19.01 25.56 -2.30
N ASN A 286 18.34 25.61 -1.15
CA ASN A 286 18.98 25.81 0.15
C ASN A 286 19.44 24.49 0.82
N GLY A 287 19.56 23.41 0.07
CA GLY A 287 20.18 22.17 0.51
C GLY A 287 19.21 21.03 0.91
N ALA A 288 17.89 21.26 0.88
CA ALA A 288 16.93 20.21 1.18
C ALA A 288 16.95 19.09 0.13
N LYS A 289 17.12 17.85 0.55
CA LYS A 289 16.93 16.66 -0.30
C LYS A 289 15.47 16.23 -0.23
N LEU A 290 14.65 16.67 -1.19
CA LEU A 290 13.22 16.41 -1.23
C LEU A 290 12.81 15.84 -2.58
N LYS A 291 11.93 14.82 -2.55
CA LYS A 291 11.19 14.35 -3.71
C LYS A 291 9.76 14.89 -3.62
N TYR A 292 9.24 15.38 -4.70
CA TYR A 292 7.85 15.82 -4.78
C TYR A 292 7.22 15.43 -6.12
N LEU A 293 5.93 15.20 -6.11
CA LEU A 293 5.14 14.87 -7.29
C LEU A 293 4.01 15.90 -7.45
N ILE A 294 3.79 16.34 -8.68
CA ILE A 294 2.62 17.14 -9.05
C ILE A 294 1.55 16.20 -9.57
N LEU A 295 0.50 16.00 -8.79
CA LEU A 295 -0.66 15.26 -9.26
C LEU A 295 -1.42 16.11 -10.29
N THR A 296 -1.49 15.60 -11.50
CA THR A 296 -2.19 16.23 -12.61
C THR A 296 -3.24 15.26 -13.14
N ALA A 297 -4.42 15.77 -13.51
CA ALA A 297 -5.47 14.95 -14.08
C ALA A 297 -4.99 14.23 -15.35
N LYS A 298 -5.39 12.97 -15.51
CA LYS A 298 -4.94 12.08 -16.59
C LYS A 298 -5.13 12.71 -17.96
N GLU A 299 -6.26 13.36 -18.20
CA GLU A 299 -6.61 14.02 -19.45
C GLU A 299 -5.65 15.14 -19.87
N LYS A 300 -4.89 15.69 -18.89
CA LYS A 300 -3.92 16.79 -19.14
C LYS A 300 -2.50 16.29 -19.40
N VAL A 301 -2.21 15.02 -19.16
CA VAL A 301 -0.87 14.43 -19.28
C VAL A 301 -0.83 13.21 -20.19
N CYS A 302 -1.98 12.74 -20.66
CA CYS A 302 -2.07 11.62 -21.59
C CYS A 302 -1.42 11.97 -22.93
N TYR A 303 -0.62 11.07 -23.47
CA TYR A 303 -0.02 11.19 -24.80
C TYR A 303 -0.99 10.78 -25.93
N GLN A 304 -2.11 10.14 -25.58
CA GLN A 304 -3.16 9.76 -26.54
C GLN A 304 -4.20 10.88 -26.65
N GLU A 305 -4.81 10.99 -27.82
CA GLU A 305 -5.88 11.97 -28.08
C GLU A 305 -7.08 11.72 -27.14
N PHE A 306 -7.41 10.44 -26.93
CA PHE A 306 -8.41 10.03 -25.96
C PHE A 306 -7.74 9.27 -24.82
N PRO A 307 -7.96 9.63 -23.54
CA PRO A 307 -7.30 8.99 -22.39
C PRO A 307 -7.95 7.65 -22.02
N LEU A 308 -8.08 6.75 -23.00
CA LEU A 308 -8.48 5.36 -22.84
C LEU A 308 -7.26 4.53 -22.44
N CYS A 309 -7.29 3.95 -21.24
CA CYS A 309 -6.22 3.08 -20.76
C CYS A 309 -6.63 1.62 -20.95
N GLU A 310 -6.93 1.25 -22.19
CA GLU A 310 -7.20 -0.12 -22.61
C GLU A 310 -5.97 -0.66 -23.34
N ALA A 311 -5.57 -1.89 -23.03
CA ALA A 311 -4.33 -2.46 -23.55
C ALA A 311 -4.31 -2.55 -25.08
N ASP A 312 -5.46 -2.83 -25.70
CA ASP A 312 -5.61 -2.95 -27.16
C ASP A 312 -5.52 -1.59 -27.88
N TYR A 313 -5.75 -0.50 -27.15
CA TYR A 313 -5.71 0.85 -27.70
C TYR A 313 -4.43 1.61 -27.32
N CYS A 314 -3.94 1.43 -26.11
CA CYS A 314 -2.88 2.24 -25.54
C CYS A 314 -1.63 1.43 -25.19
N ILE A 315 -0.55 1.63 -25.93
CA ILE A 315 0.75 0.96 -25.71
C ILE A 315 1.35 1.24 -24.32
N TYR A 316 0.95 2.34 -23.68
CA TYR A 316 1.37 2.68 -22.31
C TYR A 316 0.53 1.96 -21.26
N ALA A 317 -0.65 1.46 -21.60
CA ALA A 317 -1.48 0.64 -20.71
C ALA A 317 -1.14 -0.86 -20.83
N PHE A 318 -0.65 -1.29 -21.98
CA PHE A 318 -0.25 -2.68 -22.21
C PHE A 318 0.99 -3.03 -21.37
N GLU A 319 0.91 -4.10 -20.59
CA GLU A 319 1.97 -4.56 -19.66
C GLU A 319 2.56 -3.41 -18.83
N PHE A 320 1.70 -2.56 -18.28
CA PHE A 320 2.12 -1.36 -17.56
C PHE A 320 2.97 -1.69 -16.35
N TYR A 321 2.56 -2.67 -15.56
CA TYR A 321 3.23 -3.00 -14.29
C TYR A 321 4.56 -3.72 -14.47
N GLU A 322 4.81 -4.36 -15.62
CA GLU A 322 6.11 -4.94 -15.98
C GLU A 322 7.11 -3.87 -16.45
N LYS A 323 6.60 -2.71 -16.91
CA LYS A 323 7.41 -1.61 -17.45
C LYS A 323 7.66 -0.49 -16.42
N ALA A 324 6.87 -0.45 -15.34
CA ALA A 324 6.94 0.58 -14.31
C ALA A 324 7.99 0.25 -13.24
#